data_2efbeebc6596b2832fd6394e25320d4d
#
_entry.id   2efbeebc6596b2832fd6394e25320d4d
#
_cell.length_a   1.000
_cell.length_b   1.000
_cell.length_c   1.000
_cell.angle_alpha   90.00
_cell.angle_beta   90.00
_cell.angle_gamma   90.00
#
_symmetry.space_group_name_H-M   'P 1'
#
loop_
_entity.id
_entity.type
_entity.pdbx_description
1 polymer ?
#
loop_
_entity_poly.entity_id
_entity_poly.type
_entity_poly.pdbx_seq_one_letter_code
_entity_poly.pdbx_strand_id
1 'polypeptide(L)'
;MLEAHSSTLTDAPAVAAPVDRATGRRWLIVGSLFLFMLINFADKAVLGLVAIPMMHDMGLSHEQFGLVGSAFFLLFSLSGIAIGLIADRVSMKWLLAALALTWACAQLPLAWPSSFAVLLLCRVLLGAGEGPASPLALHVVYTWFDDRERSLPTTIVQQGATAGVIVAGPLLTYISQRWHWHATFLTLGIVGAAWTVLWLCVGKTGNQHSRRARPIATAKNVQARIPWRTLLSDHTVIGVMLQCFVAYAVVAIGFTWVPAYLRLGLGFPATQAGWLFAAQVAVQIPVGIALAIYSHRLLRRGVPTRRARGTLISSACVISGIAYGVLFLDVPPFVKVAVMGLASALAIQNFTFGPMLIAEVAPGAQRGGLLAITTSITTTAGLIGPVAMGRLLGAAGDAHGYEIGFVINGALLLAVGAAGFALLDPQRSRRRLQIQS
;
A
#
# COMPACT_ATOMS: atom_id res chain seq x y z
N MET A 1 61.83 -20.35 -48.20
CA MET A 1 62.01 -19.07 -47.50
C MET A 1 60.71 -18.32 -47.47
N LEU A 2 60.02 -18.41 -46.41
CA LEU A 2 58.84 -17.55 -46.07
C LEU A 2 58.81 -17.44 -44.56
N GLU A 3 59.25 -16.27 -44.08
CA GLU A 3 59.30 -15.91 -42.67
C GLU A 3 57.95 -15.70 -42.10
N ALA A 4 57.63 -16.37 -40.98
CA ALA A 4 56.45 -16.18 -40.19
C ALA A 4 56.67 -14.98 -39.27
N HIS A 5 55.91 -13.89 -39.46
CA HIS A 5 55.81 -12.80 -38.52
C HIS A 5 54.79 -13.21 -37.42
N SER A 6 55.29 -13.52 -36.24
CA SER A 6 54.49 -13.67 -35.01
C SER A 6 54.24 -12.28 -34.44
N SER A 7 52.99 -11.80 -34.57
CA SER A 7 52.53 -10.62 -33.86
C SER A 7 52.15 -10.99 -32.43
N THR A 8 52.99 -10.64 -31.48
CA THR A 8 52.68 -10.66 -30.03
C THR A 8 51.62 -9.59 -29.74
N LEU A 9 50.37 -10.03 -29.57
CA LEU A 9 49.32 -9.22 -28.96
C LEU A 9 49.63 -9.08 -27.46
N THR A 10 50.10 -7.92 -27.07
CA THR A 10 50.20 -7.51 -25.66
C THR A 10 48.81 -7.42 -25.07
N ASP A 11 48.47 -8.39 -24.22
CA ASP A 11 47.31 -8.30 -23.34
C ASP A 11 47.46 -7.09 -22.41
N ALA A 12 46.77 -6.01 -22.71
CA ALA A 12 46.58 -4.92 -21.77
C ALA A 12 45.71 -5.42 -20.60
N PRO A 13 46.13 -5.25 -19.34
CA PRO A 13 45.34 -5.68 -18.21
C PRO A 13 44.01 -4.93 -18.24
N ALA A 14 42.91 -5.67 -18.32
CA ALA A 14 41.56 -5.13 -18.15
C ALA A 14 41.48 -4.44 -16.77
N VAL A 15 41.44 -3.11 -16.79
CA VAL A 15 41.20 -2.32 -15.58
C VAL A 15 39.85 -2.74 -15.01
N ALA A 16 39.90 -3.55 -13.96
CA ALA A 16 38.73 -3.94 -13.21
C ALA A 16 38.01 -2.67 -12.74
N ALA A 17 36.88 -2.36 -13.35
CA ALA A 17 36.04 -1.24 -12.93
C ALA A 17 35.67 -1.43 -11.45
N PRO A 18 35.52 -0.34 -10.67
CA PRO A 18 35.28 -0.40 -9.23
C PRO A 18 33.88 -0.94 -8.95
N VAL A 19 33.74 -2.26 -8.95
CA VAL A 19 32.49 -3.02 -8.72
C VAL A 19 31.96 -2.76 -7.31
N ASP A 20 32.82 -2.46 -6.37
CA ASP A 20 32.47 -2.38 -4.94
C ASP A 20 31.69 -1.09 -4.57
N ARG A 21 32.03 0.05 -5.12
CA ARG A 21 31.35 1.34 -4.84
C ARG A 21 29.95 1.42 -5.45
N ALA A 22 29.73 0.81 -6.58
CA ALA A 22 28.41 0.76 -7.22
C ALA A 22 27.46 -0.16 -6.47
N THR A 23 27.98 -1.26 -5.93
CA THR A 23 27.22 -2.24 -5.14
C THR A 23 26.76 -1.66 -3.80
N GLY A 24 27.64 -1.00 -3.05
CA GLY A 24 27.30 -0.37 -1.79
C GLY A 24 26.24 0.74 -1.96
N ARG A 25 26.35 1.54 -3.03
CA ARG A 25 25.41 2.63 -3.28
C ARG A 25 23.98 2.15 -3.61
N ARG A 26 23.82 1.09 -4.40
CA ARG A 26 22.46 0.57 -4.73
C ARG A 26 21.71 0.09 -3.49
N TRP A 27 22.41 -0.52 -2.51
CA TRP A 27 21.80 -0.93 -1.24
C TRP A 27 21.53 0.24 -0.30
N LEU A 28 22.33 1.30 -0.33
CA LEU A 28 22.06 2.54 0.39
C LEU A 28 20.77 3.21 -0.13
N ILE A 29 20.52 3.19 -1.44
CA ILE A 29 19.26 3.65 -2.03
C ILE A 29 18.09 2.79 -1.55
N VAL A 30 18.22 1.46 -1.54
CA VAL A 30 17.19 0.55 -1.03
C VAL A 30 16.88 0.82 0.45
N GLY A 31 17.90 1.00 1.29
CA GLY A 31 17.72 1.36 2.70
C GLY A 31 17.02 2.70 2.89
N SER A 32 17.38 3.71 2.09
CA SER A 32 16.72 5.01 2.12
C SER A 32 15.25 4.93 1.67
N LEU A 33 14.93 4.12 0.65
CA LEU A 33 13.55 3.89 0.21
C LEU A 33 12.74 3.03 1.19
N PHE A 34 13.40 2.11 1.90
CA PHE A 34 12.77 1.38 3.02
C PHE A 34 12.34 2.36 4.11
N LEU A 35 13.22 3.28 4.53
CA LEU A 35 12.89 4.33 5.49
C LEU A 35 11.78 5.26 4.99
N PHE A 36 11.77 5.58 3.69
CA PHE A 36 10.71 6.35 3.06
C PHE A 36 9.35 5.69 3.22
N MET A 37 9.26 4.39 2.93
CA MET A 37 8.02 3.63 3.10
C MET A 37 7.64 3.47 4.57
N LEU A 38 8.63 3.34 5.46
CA LEU A 38 8.41 3.27 6.90
C LEU A 38 7.76 4.56 7.42
N ILE A 39 8.29 5.73 7.08
CA ILE A 39 7.75 7.03 7.47
C ILE A 39 6.34 7.21 6.89
N ASN A 40 6.17 6.94 5.59
CA ASN A 40 4.90 7.05 4.89
C ASN A 40 3.76 6.28 5.58
N PHE A 41 4.02 5.07 6.07
CA PHE A 41 3.01 4.27 6.76
C PHE A 41 2.85 4.62 8.24
N ALA A 42 3.88 5.16 8.88
CA ALA A 42 3.75 5.76 10.21
C ALA A 42 2.82 7.00 10.18
N ASP A 43 2.93 7.84 9.14
CA ASP A 43 2.06 9.00 8.90
C ASP A 43 0.59 8.60 8.70
N LYS A 44 0.33 7.45 8.07
CA LYS A 44 -1.04 6.92 7.96
C LYS A 44 -1.60 6.45 9.30
N ALA A 45 -0.76 5.84 10.11
CA ALA A 45 -1.17 5.26 11.40
C ALA A 45 -1.41 6.31 12.49
N VAL A 46 -0.73 7.47 12.44
CA VAL A 46 -0.77 8.47 13.53
C VAL A 46 -2.17 8.94 13.86
N LEU A 47 -3.02 9.17 12.85
CA LEU A 47 -4.37 9.70 13.07
C LEU A 47 -5.19 8.82 14.02
N GLY A 48 -5.24 7.51 13.76
CA GLY A 48 -5.98 6.58 14.61
C GLY A 48 -5.36 6.44 16.01
N LEU A 49 -4.02 6.48 16.11
CA LEU A 49 -3.32 6.36 17.39
C LEU A 49 -3.59 7.55 18.34
N VAL A 50 -3.80 8.74 17.78
CA VAL A 50 -4.12 9.96 18.53
C VAL A 50 -5.61 10.34 18.49
N ALA A 51 -6.47 9.48 17.99
CA ALA A 51 -7.90 9.76 17.78
C ALA A 51 -8.58 10.32 19.03
N ILE A 52 -8.40 9.66 20.18
CA ILE A 52 -9.10 10.00 21.42
C ILE A 52 -8.65 11.37 21.96
N PRO A 53 -7.34 11.62 22.21
CA PRO A 53 -6.91 12.93 22.70
C PRO A 53 -7.21 14.05 21.69
N MET A 54 -7.10 13.79 20.39
CA MET A 54 -7.42 14.78 19.35
C MET A 54 -8.91 15.15 19.35
N MET A 55 -9.81 14.16 19.37
CA MET A 55 -11.25 14.42 19.44
C MET A 55 -11.64 15.20 20.69
N HIS A 56 -11.06 14.85 21.85
CA HIS A 56 -11.30 15.52 23.10
C HIS A 56 -10.83 16.99 23.08
N ASP A 57 -9.59 17.24 22.69
CA ASP A 57 -9.01 18.58 22.72
C ASP A 57 -9.61 19.55 21.71
N MET A 58 -9.96 19.05 20.53
CA MET A 58 -10.56 19.84 19.45
C MET A 58 -12.09 19.86 19.49
N GLY A 59 -12.73 19.14 20.43
CA GLY A 59 -14.17 19.02 20.51
C GLY A 59 -14.82 18.36 19.29
N LEU A 60 -14.13 17.42 18.63
CA LEU A 60 -14.61 16.80 17.41
C LEU A 60 -15.62 15.70 17.69
N SER A 61 -16.72 15.71 16.94
CA SER A 61 -17.63 14.56 16.90
C SER A 61 -16.99 13.37 16.16
N HIS A 62 -17.53 12.16 16.36
CA HIS A 62 -17.08 10.96 15.63
C HIS A 62 -17.20 11.13 14.11
N GLU A 63 -18.26 11.79 13.63
CA GLU A 63 -18.46 12.07 12.21
C GLU A 63 -17.37 13.02 11.67
N GLN A 64 -17.07 14.11 12.41
CA GLN A 64 -16.00 15.04 12.03
C GLN A 64 -14.64 14.35 11.99
N PHE A 65 -14.33 13.50 12.97
CA PHE A 65 -13.09 12.74 12.97
C PHE A 65 -13.03 11.72 11.82
N GLY A 66 -14.14 11.03 11.52
CA GLY A 66 -14.27 10.18 10.34
C GLY A 66 -14.03 10.94 9.03
N LEU A 67 -14.53 12.19 8.93
CA LEU A 67 -14.28 13.07 7.79
C LEU A 67 -12.79 13.42 7.66
N VAL A 68 -12.09 13.68 8.77
CA VAL A 68 -10.63 13.89 8.80
C VAL A 68 -9.88 12.67 8.25
N GLY A 69 -10.28 11.45 8.63
CA GLY A 69 -9.74 10.21 8.09
C GLY A 69 -9.99 10.05 6.60
N SER A 70 -11.20 10.38 6.14
CA SER A 70 -11.59 10.32 4.73
C SER A 70 -10.91 11.39 3.87
N ALA A 71 -10.71 12.59 4.39
CA ALA A 71 -10.10 13.72 3.67
C ALA A 71 -8.70 13.40 3.12
N PHE A 72 -7.95 12.54 3.80
CA PHE A 72 -6.67 12.04 3.32
C PHE A 72 -6.78 11.38 1.93
N PHE A 73 -7.83 10.61 1.69
CA PHE A 73 -8.00 9.85 0.45
C PHE A 73 -8.51 10.71 -0.72
N LEU A 74 -8.94 11.94 -0.48
CA LEU A 74 -9.47 12.83 -1.52
C LEU A 74 -8.46 13.05 -2.64
N LEU A 75 -7.25 13.46 -2.30
CA LEU A 75 -6.19 13.67 -3.29
C LEU A 75 -5.23 12.47 -3.42
N PHE A 76 -5.29 11.49 -2.51
CA PHE A 76 -4.43 10.29 -2.56
C PHE A 76 -4.56 9.55 -3.90
N SER A 77 -5.79 9.28 -4.34
CA SER A 77 -6.06 8.58 -5.60
C SER A 77 -5.72 9.43 -6.83
N LEU A 78 -6.07 10.72 -6.79
CA LEU A 78 -5.86 11.63 -7.92
C LEU A 78 -4.38 11.96 -8.13
N SER A 79 -3.63 12.18 -7.07
CA SER A 79 -2.19 12.49 -7.14
C SER A 79 -1.38 11.33 -7.71
N GLY A 80 -1.75 10.10 -7.42
CA GLY A 80 -1.12 8.92 -7.99
C GLY A 80 -1.18 8.91 -9.52
N ILE A 81 -2.34 9.28 -10.09
CA ILE A 81 -2.51 9.41 -11.55
C ILE A 81 -1.74 10.62 -12.09
N ALA A 82 -1.94 11.79 -11.49
CA ALA A 82 -1.34 13.03 -11.96
C ALA A 82 0.20 12.97 -11.99
N ILE A 83 0.79 12.46 -10.90
CA ILE A 83 2.24 12.34 -10.80
C ILE A 83 2.77 11.22 -11.69
N GLY A 84 2.02 10.11 -11.87
CA GLY A 84 2.36 9.09 -12.84
C GLY A 84 2.51 9.62 -14.26
N LEU A 85 1.70 10.60 -14.68
CA LEU A 85 1.78 11.21 -16.02
C LEU A 85 3.01 12.12 -16.20
N ILE A 86 3.53 12.72 -15.13
CA ILE A 86 4.71 13.61 -15.17
C ILE A 86 6.00 12.91 -14.76
N ALA A 87 5.92 11.72 -14.20
CA ALA A 87 7.06 10.97 -13.67
C ALA A 87 8.16 10.72 -14.72
N ASP A 88 7.79 10.56 -16.00
CA ASP A 88 8.75 10.37 -17.09
C ASP A 88 9.49 11.66 -17.49
N ARG A 89 8.98 12.83 -17.07
CA ARG A 89 9.51 14.15 -17.45
C ARG A 89 10.34 14.81 -16.34
N VAL A 90 10.18 14.34 -15.11
CA VAL A 90 10.83 14.91 -13.91
C VAL A 90 11.80 13.92 -13.31
N SER A 91 12.93 14.41 -12.82
CA SER A 91 13.89 13.56 -12.11
C SER A 91 13.24 12.94 -10.86
N MET A 92 13.32 11.61 -10.75
CA MET A 92 12.80 10.85 -9.59
C MET A 92 13.38 11.34 -8.26
N LYS A 93 14.64 11.85 -8.27
CA LYS A 93 15.27 12.41 -7.08
C LYS A 93 14.46 13.59 -6.53
N TRP A 94 14.14 14.56 -7.37
CA TRP A 94 13.41 15.76 -6.98
C TRP A 94 11.94 15.46 -6.68
N LEU A 95 11.36 14.52 -7.41
CA LEU A 95 9.97 14.15 -7.20
C LEU A 95 9.75 13.49 -5.82
N LEU A 96 10.59 12.52 -5.44
CA LEU A 96 10.52 11.92 -4.10
C LEU A 96 10.85 12.92 -2.99
N ALA A 97 11.83 13.82 -3.21
CA ALA A 97 12.13 14.88 -2.25
C ALA A 97 10.94 15.82 -2.05
N ALA A 98 10.26 16.22 -3.14
CA ALA A 98 9.08 17.07 -3.08
C ALA A 98 7.93 16.41 -2.33
N LEU A 99 7.67 15.12 -2.57
CA LEU A 99 6.65 14.37 -1.84
C LEU A 99 6.95 14.31 -0.33
N ALA A 100 8.17 13.95 0.05
CA ALA A 100 8.57 13.87 1.45
C ALA A 100 8.52 15.24 2.14
N LEU A 101 8.90 16.30 1.45
CA LEU A 101 8.78 17.67 1.96
C LEU A 101 7.31 18.06 2.13
N THR A 102 6.43 17.67 1.20
CA THR A 102 4.98 17.91 1.32
C THR A 102 4.43 17.23 2.58
N TRP A 103 4.85 15.99 2.89
CA TRP A 103 4.44 15.31 4.13
C TRP A 103 4.94 16.07 5.36
N ALA A 104 6.23 16.39 5.40
CA ALA A 104 6.81 17.11 6.52
C ALA A 104 6.08 18.45 6.76
N CYS A 105 5.85 19.22 5.70
CA CYS A 105 5.12 20.48 5.79
C CYS A 105 3.66 20.31 6.21
N ALA A 106 2.98 19.25 5.75
CA ALA A 106 1.60 18.98 6.12
C ALA A 106 1.44 18.56 7.60
N GLN A 107 2.48 18.01 8.22
CA GLN A 107 2.46 17.63 9.64
C GLN A 107 2.72 18.83 10.58
N LEU A 108 3.53 19.80 10.16
CA LEU A 108 3.97 20.90 11.02
C LEU A 108 2.83 21.74 11.61
N PRO A 109 1.77 22.16 10.86
CA PRO A 109 0.69 22.94 11.46
C PRO A 109 -0.04 22.24 12.60
N LEU A 110 -0.03 20.89 12.58
CA LEU A 110 -0.67 20.05 13.59
C LEU A 110 0.19 19.87 14.85
N ALA A 111 1.42 20.37 14.85
CA ALA A 111 2.28 20.43 16.03
C ALA A 111 1.84 21.49 17.06
N TRP A 112 0.93 22.39 16.68
CA TRP A 112 0.35 23.42 17.53
C TRP A 112 -1.17 23.35 17.48
N PRO A 113 -1.87 24.00 18.44
CA PRO A 113 -3.33 24.12 18.39
C PRO A 113 -3.79 24.71 17.05
N SER A 114 -4.63 23.98 16.36
CA SER A 114 -5.08 24.32 15.03
C SER A 114 -6.59 24.15 14.89
N SER A 115 -7.17 24.81 13.88
CA SER A 115 -8.62 24.69 13.61
C SER A 115 -8.92 23.37 12.85
N PHE A 116 -10.19 22.98 12.90
CA PHE A 116 -10.68 21.81 12.12
C PHE A 116 -10.40 21.98 10.60
N ALA A 117 -10.51 23.18 10.06
CA ALA A 117 -10.22 23.45 8.66
C ALA A 117 -8.73 23.23 8.32
N VAL A 118 -7.82 23.64 9.21
CA VAL A 118 -6.38 23.38 9.06
C VAL A 118 -6.09 21.89 9.12
N LEU A 119 -6.70 21.15 10.06
CA LEU A 119 -6.57 19.70 10.14
C LEU A 119 -7.02 19.03 8.84
N LEU A 120 -8.19 19.38 8.29
CA LEU A 120 -8.67 18.84 7.00
C LEU A 120 -7.72 19.15 5.86
N LEU A 121 -7.24 20.40 5.75
CA LEU A 121 -6.31 20.80 4.70
C LEU A 121 -5.00 20.00 4.78
N CYS A 122 -4.43 19.88 5.98
CA CYS A 122 -3.22 19.07 6.22
C CYS A 122 -3.42 17.62 5.80
N ARG A 123 -4.58 17.02 6.10
CA ARG A 123 -4.91 15.64 5.70
C ARG A 123 -5.02 15.49 4.18
N VAL A 124 -5.65 16.43 3.50
CA VAL A 124 -5.76 16.44 2.03
C VAL A 124 -4.39 16.59 1.38
N LEU A 125 -3.55 17.51 1.87
CA LEU A 125 -2.18 17.72 1.38
C LEU A 125 -1.30 16.48 1.63
N LEU A 126 -1.42 15.87 2.81
CA LEU A 126 -0.71 14.65 3.14
C LEU A 126 -1.09 13.54 2.14
N GLY A 127 -2.37 13.35 1.87
CA GLY A 127 -2.86 12.39 0.87
C GLY A 127 -2.30 12.65 -0.52
N ALA A 128 -2.24 13.91 -0.95
CA ALA A 128 -1.64 14.28 -2.24
C ALA A 128 -0.16 13.90 -2.35
N GLY A 129 0.59 14.07 -1.27
CA GLY A 129 2.00 13.68 -1.21
C GLY A 129 2.23 12.19 -1.13
N GLU A 130 1.31 11.43 -0.52
CA GLU A 130 1.51 10.00 -0.25
C GLU A 130 1.00 9.06 -1.34
N GLY A 131 0.00 9.49 -2.13
CA GLY A 131 -0.60 8.65 -3.16
C GLY A 131 0.40 8.01 -4.14
N PRO A 132 1.34 8.76 -4.71
CA PRO A 132 2.33 8.26 -5.67
C PRO A 132 3.58 7.63 -5.01
N ALA A 133 3.70 7.65 -3.68
CA ALA A 133 4.93 7.28 -2.96
C ALA A 133 5.44 5.88 -3.29
N SER A 134 4.59 4.85 -3.16
CA SER A 134 4.98 3.46 -3.38
C SER A 134 5.39 3.19 -4.85
N PRO A 135 4.61 3.53 -5.88
CA PRO A 135 5.02 3.30 -7.26
C PRO A 135 6.30 4.05 -7.64
N LEU A 136 6.53 5.26 -7.13
CA LEU A 136 7.76 6.00 -7.41
C LEU A 136 8.98 5.40 -6.70
N ALA A 137 8.84 4.96 -5.45
CA ALA A 137 9.90 4.26 -4.75
C ALA A 137 10.33 3.00 -5.52
N LEU A 138 9.37 2.21 -6.00
CA LEU A 138 9.64 1.02 -6.81
C LEU A 138 10.25 1.37 -8.16
N HIS A 139 9.81 2.46 -8.79
CA HIS A 139 10.42 2.95 -10.04
C HIS A 139 11.92 3.22 -9.85
N VAL A 140 12.31 3.88 -8.75
CA VAL A 140 13.74 4.10 -8.44
C VAL A 140 14.48 2.78 -8.28
N VAL A 141 13.93 1.79 -7.55
CA VAL A 141 14.54 0.46 -7.44
C VAL A 141 14.82 -0.13 -8.83
N TYR A 142 13.85 -0.04 -9.73
CA TYR A 142 13.97 -0.60 -11.09
C TYR A 142 15.00 0.12 -11.97
N THR A 143 15.44 1.32 -11.61
CA THR A 143 16.56 2.00 -12.29
C THR A 143 17.94 1.50 -11.84
N TRP A 144 18.02 0.83 -10.68
CA TRP A 144 19.26 0.34 -10.09
C TRP A 144 19.48 -1.16 -10.23
N PHE A 145 18.41 -1.94 -10.39
CA PHE A 145 18.44 -3.41 -10.42
C PHE A 145 17.83 -3.96 -11.70
N ASP A 146 18.48 -4.96 -12.28
CA ASP A 146 18.00 -5.70 -13.45
C ASP A 146 16.76 -6.54 -13.09
N ASP A 147 16.00 -6.96 -14.12
CA ASP A 147 14.78 -7.75 -13.96
C ASP A 147 14.97 -9.03 -13.15
N ARG A 148 16.18 -9.60 -13.18
CA ARG A 148 16.52 -10.83 -12.45
C ARG A 148 16.84 -10.59 -10.97
N GLU A 149 17.35 -9.40 -10.63
CA GLU A 149 17.83 -9.05 -9.28
C GLU A 149 16.84 -8.18 -8.48
N ARG A 150 15.87 -7.55 -9.12
CA ARG A 150 14.99 -6.54 -8.48
C ARG A 150 13.98 -7.10 -7.47
N SER A 151 13.76 -8.41 -7.43
CA SER A 151 12.76 -9.03 -6.54
C SER A 151 13.06 -8.75 -5.06
N LEU A 152 14.28 -9.01 -4.61
CA LEU A 152 14.67 -8.81 -3.22
C LEU A 152 14.64 -7.33 -2.79
N PRO A 153 15.27 -6.36 -3.51
CA PRO A 153 15.20 -4.95 -3.13
C PRO A 153 13.77 -4.41 -3.16
N THR A 154 12.93 -4.83 -4.10
CA THR A 154 11.51 -4.47 -4.13
C THR A 154 10.79 -4.93 -2.86
N THR A 155 11.01 -6.18 -2.46
CA THR A 155 10.42 -6.74 -1.23
C THR A 155 10.89 -5.97 0.00
N ILE A 156 12.18 -5.66 0.12
CA ILE A 156 12.72 -4.90 1.26
C ILE A 156 12.04 -3.54 1.36
N VAL A 157 11.96 -2.78 0.26
CA VAL A 157 11.32 -1.47 0.25
C VAL A 157 9.85 -1.56 0.66
N GLN A 158 9.11 -2.55 0.15
CA GLN A 158 7.70 -2.74 0.50
C GLN A 158 7.51 -3.16 1.97
N GLN A 159 8.44 -3.92 2.55
CA GLN A 159 8.39 -4.25 3.99
C GLN A 159 8.56 -3.02 4.88
N GLY A 160 9.13 -1.93 4.38
CA GLY A 160 9.15 -0.65 5.07
C GLY A 160 7.75 -0.18 5.50
N ALA A 161 6.74 -0.43 4.67
CA ALA A 161 5.34 -0.10 4.97
C ALA A 161 4.83 -0.81 6.24
N THR A 162 5.01 -2.13 6.31
CA THR A 162 4.60 -2.93 7.46
C THR A 162 5.40 -2.56 8.70
N ALA A 163 6.73 -2.41 8.55
CA ALA A 163 7.61 -1.98 9.64
C ALA A 163 7.22 -0.60 10.19
N GLY A 164 6.80 0.33 9.30
CA GLY A 164 6.33 1.65 9.69
C GLY A 164 5.16 1.62 10.65
N VAL A 165 4.14 0.80 10.37
CA VAL A 165 2.98 0.66 11.26
C VAL A 165 3.35 -0.05 12.58
N ILE A 166 4.19 -1.09 12.50
CA ILE A 166 4.64 -1.84 13.69
C ILE A 166 5.41 -0.92 14.65
N VAL A 167 6.28 -0.06 14.11
CA VAL A 167 7.05 0.91 14.92
C VAL A 167 6.15 2.06 15.39
N ALA A 168 5.29 2.58 14.52
CA ALA A 168 4.41 3.70 14.85
C ALA A 168 3.46 3.40 16.01
N GLY A 169 2.88 2.19 16.05
CA GLY A 169 1.92 1.80 17.08
C GLY A 169 2.40 2.12 18.50
N PRO A 170 3.45 1.48 19.01
CA PRO A 170 3.97 1.74 20.35
C PRO A 170 4.67 3.10 20.48
N LEU A 171 5.47 3.50 19.47
CA LEU A 171 6.30 4.72 19.56
C LEU A 171 5.45 5.99 19.59
N LEU A 172 4.52 6.15 18.64
CA LEU A 172 3.69 7.37 18.61
C LEU A 172 2.68 7.40 19.75
N THR A 173 2.19 6.24 20.21
CA THR A 173 1.38 6.17 21.41
C THR A 173 2.16 6.64 22.63
N TYR A 174 3.42 6.19 22.81
CA TYR A 174 4.30 6.63 23.89
C TYR A 174 4.54 8.14 23.83
N ILE A 175 4.87 8.69 22.65
CA ILE A 175 5.09 10.13 22.45
C ILE A 175 3.82 10.91 22.80
N SER A 176 2.66 10.49 22.33
CA SER A 176 1.38 11.13 22.60
C SER A 176 1.05 11.17 24.10
N GLN A 177 1.34 10.10 24.84
CA GLN A 177 1.10 10.03 26.27
C GLN A 177 2.08 10.86 27.09
N ARG A 178 3.36 10.97 26.64
CA ARG A 178 4.42 11.64 27.41
C ARG A 178 4.46 13.16 27.18
N TRP A 179 4.17 13.62 25.97
CA TRP A 179 4.31 15.03 25.55
C TRP A 179 3.08 15.64 24.90
N HIS A 180 1.96 14.98 24.78
CA HIS A 180 0.78 15.42 24.04
C HIS A 180 0.72 14.87 22.61
N TRP A 181 -0.50 14.76 22.07
CA TRP A 181 -0.70 14.22 20.72
C TRP A 181 -0.08 15.09 19.61
N HIS A 182 0.03 16.41 19.81
CA HIS A 182 0.71 17.33 18.89
C HIS A 182 2.18 16.94 18.66
N ALA A 183 2.88 16.43 19.67
CA ALA A 183 4.27 16.03 19.55
C ALA A 183 4.47 14.86 18.56
N THR A 184 3.45 14.04 18.34
CA THR A 184 3.52 12.96 17.32
C THR A 184 3.64 13.53 15.91
N PHE A 185 2.86 14.58 15.59
CA PHE A 185 2.93 15.27 14.30
C PHE A 185 4.25 16.02 14.12
N LEU A 186 4.72 16.69 15.17
CA LEU A 186 6.03 17.34 15.14
C LEU A 186 7.16 16.32 14.88
N THR A 187 7.12 15.18 15.56
CA THR A 187 8.11 14.12 15.39
C THR A 187 8.10 13.62 13.93
N LEU A 188 6.94 13.32 13.38
CA LEU A 188 6.81 12.86 11.98
C LEU A 188 7.26 13.92 10.99
N GLY A 189 6.93 15.20 11.23
CA GLY A 189 7.40 16.31 10.40
C GLY A 189 8.92 16.44 10.41
N ILE A 190 9.56 16.36 11.59
CA ILE A 190 11.03 16.40 11.73
C ILE A 190 11.67 15.19 11.03
N VAL A 191 11.14 13.99 11.24
CA VAL A 191 11.67 12.75 10.64
C VAL A 191 11.51 12.79 9.12
N GLY A 192 10.38 13.28 8.60
CA GLY A 192 10.16 13.47 7.17
C GLY A 192 11.12 14.50 6.55
N ALA A 193 11.36 15.62 7.24
CA ALA A 193 12.33 16.62 6.82
C ALA A 193 13.76 16.08 6.84
N ALA A 194 14.15 15.37 7.90
CA ALA A 194 15.46 14.71 8.01
C ALA A 194 15.67 13.67 6.89
N TRP A 195 14.63 12.88 6.58
CA TRP A 195 14.70 11.95 5.44
C TRP A 195 14.85 12.72 4.11
N THR A 196 14.16 13.83 3.94
CA THR A 196 14.29 14.66 2.72
C THR A 196 15.73 15.12 2.53
N VAL A 197 16.38 15.62 3.58
CA VAL A 197 17.81 16.01 3.55
C VAL A 197 18.70 14.81 3.21
N LEU A 198 18.50 13.68 3.89
CA LEU A 198 19.21 12.43 3.59
C LEU A 198 19.05 12.05 2.12
N TRP A 199 17.83 12.09 1.59
CA TRP A 199 17.54 11.75 0.19
C TRP A 199 18.21 12.72 -0.81
N LEU A 200 18.23 14.00 -0.51
CA LEU A 200 18.92 14.99 -1.36
C LEU A 200 20.45 14.74 -1.41
N CYS A 201 21.04 14.24 -0.33
CA CYS A 201 22.46 13.88 -0.30
C CYS A 201 22.76 12.56 -1.03
N VAL A 202 21.94 11.53 -0.81
CA VAL A 202 22.19 10.15 -1.24
C VAL A 202 21.48 9.82 -2.55
N GLY A 203 20.27 10.33 -2.74
CA GLY A 203 19.36 9.97 -3.82
C GLY A 203 19.94 10.25 -5.20
N LYS A 204 19.98 9.21 -6.03
CA LYS A 204 20.33 9.27 -7.46
C LYS A 204 19.46 8.28 -8.21
N THR A 205 19.15 8.63 -9.45
CA THR A 205 18.53 7.71 -10.40
C THR A 205 19.61 6.82 -11.01
N GLY A 206 19.36 5.52 -11.11
CA GLY A 206 20.31 4.58 -11.71
C GLY A 206 20.38 4.71 -13.23
N ASN A 207 21.50 4.26 -13.83
CA ASN A 207 21.76 4.39 -15.26
C ASN A 207 21.05 3.35 -16.14
N GLN A 208 20.23 2.48 -15.59
CA GLN A 208 19.57 1.41 -16.36
C GLN A 208 18.52 1.95 -17.35
N HIS A 209 17.95 3.15 -17.10
CA HIS A 209 17.02 3.80 -18.03
C HIS A 209 17.68 4.17 -19.37
N SER A 210 18.95 4.60 -19.36
CA SER A 210 19.66 4.96 -20.59
C SER A 210 20.01 3.74 -21.47
N ARG A 211 20.10 2.54 -20.89
CA ARG A 211 20.31 1.29 -21.64
C ARG A 211 19.02 0.75 -22.27
N ARG A 212 17.85 1.00 -21.68
CA ARG A 212 16.52 0.61 -22.22
C ARG A 212 15.96 1.62 -23.23
N ALA A 213 16.45 2.85 -23.26
CA ALA A 213 16.05 3.86 -24.24
C ALA A 213 16.54 3.59 -25.68
N ARG A 214 17.29 2.50 -25.92
CA ARG A 214 17.39 1.96 -27.28
C ARG A 214 16.06 1.24 -27.59
N PRO A 215 15.30 1.72 -28.60
CA PRO A 215 14.16 0.98 -29.08
C PRO A 215 14.72 -0.36 -29.57
N ILE A 216 14.39 -1.45 -28.89
CA ILE A 216 14.45 -2.76 -29.53
C ILE A 216 13.34 -2.71 -30.55
N ALA A 217 13.69 -2.20 -31.74
CA ALA A 217 12.93 -2.37 -32.95
C ALA A 217 13.03 -3.84 -33.37
N THR A 218 12.40 -4.73 -32.63
CA THR A 218 12.17 -6.12 -33.03
C THR A 218 11.03 -6.69 -32.23
N ALA A 219 9.98 -6.76 -32.86
CA ALA A 219 8.83 -7.64 -32.85
C ALA A 219 7.56 -6.81 -33.01
N LYS A 220 7.05 -6.78 -34.24
CA LYS A 220 5.68 -6.52 -34.61
C LYS A 220 4.75 -7.56 -33.96
N ASN A 221 4.56 -7.51 -32.65
CA ASN A 221 3.36 -8.00 -32.01
C ASN A 221 2.67 -6.76 -31.42
N VAL A 222 2.12 -5.94 -32.31
CA VAL A 222 1.11 -4.95 -31.95
C VAL A 222 -0.12 -5.77 -31.57
N GLN A 223 -0.15 -6.28 -30.33
CA GLN A 223 -1.41 -6.78 -29.78
C GLN A 223 -2.42 -5.65 -29.94
N ALA A 224 -3.49 -5.91 -30.68
CA ALA A 224 -4.54 -4.93 -30.94
C ALA A 224 -5.00 -4.32 -29.61
N ARG A 225 -5.03 -3.00 -29.52
CA ARG A 225 -5.54 -2.31 -28.33
C ARG A 225 -7.01 -2.66 -28.17
N ILE A 226 -7.36 -3.20 -27.00
CA ILE A 226 -8.75 -3.50 -26.65
C ILE A 226 -9.40 -2.19 -26.15
N PRO A 227 -10.63 -1.86 -26.57
CA PRO A 227 -11.32 -0.68 -26.04
C PRO A 227 -11.40 -0.71 -24.51
N TRP A 228 -11.14 0.43 -23.87
CA TRP A 228 -11.15 0.53 -22.41
C TRP A 228 -12.48 0.09 -21.78
N ARG A 229 -13.61 0.40 -22.46
CA ARG A 229 -14.93 -0.06 -22.01
C ARG A 229 -15.01 -1.58 -21.91
N THR A 230 -14.45 -2.29 -22.88
CA THR A 230 -14.45 -3.76 -22.93
C THR A 230 -13.56 -4.36 -21.82
N LEU A 231 -12.39 -3.74 -21.56
CA LEU A 231 -11.50 -4.16 -20.47
C LEU A 231 -12.13 -3.91 -19.10
N LEU A 232 -12.70 -2.72 -18.88
CA LEU A 232 -13.30 -2.35 -17.61
C LEU A 232 -14.62 -3.07 -17.33
N SER A 233 -15.32 -3.56 -18.36
CA SER A 233 -16.53 -4.39 -18.24
C SER A 233 -16.23 -5.90 -18.17
N ASP A 234 -14.96 -6.29 -18.15
CA ASP A 234 -14.59 -7.69 -18.01
C ASP A 234 -14.88 -8.21 -16.59
N HIS A 235 -15.45 -9.40 -16.49
CA HIS A 235 -15.87 -9.99 -15.22
C HIS A 235 -14.72 -10.13 -14.21
N THR A 236 -13.53 -10.54 -14.67
CA THR A 236 -12.37 -10.69 -13.79
C THR A 236 -11.89 -9.34 -13.28
N VAL A 237 -11.87 -8.31 -14.15
CA VAL A 237 -11.49 -6.95 -13.76
C VAL A 237 -12.49 -6.38 -12.75
N ILE A 238 -13.79 -6.50 -13.01
CA ILE A 238 -14.85 -6.06 -12.07
C ILE A 238 -14.73 -6.80 -10.74
N GLY A 239 -14.56 -8.12 -10.76
CA GLY A 239 -14.44 -8.93 -9.55
C GLY A 239 -13.25 -8.52 -8.69
N VAL A 240 -12.06 -8.28 -9.31
CA VAL A 240 -10.89 -7.77 -8.60
C VAL A 240 -11.14 -6.37 -8.05
N MET A 241 -11.74 -5.47 -8.84
CA MET A 241 -12.04 -4.10 -8.40
C MET A 241 -12.97 -4.10 -7.18
N LEU A 242 -14.03 -4.90 -7.18
CA LEU A 242 -14.97 -5.00 -6.06
C LEU A 242 -14.29 -5.54 -4.79
N GLN A 243 -13.55 -6.65 -4.90
CA GLN A 243 -12.85 -7.23 -3.75
C GLN A 243 -11.78 -6.28 -3.20
N CYS A 244 -10.97 -5.67 -4.07
CA CYS A 244 -9.98 -4.69 -3.64
C CYS A 244 -10.60 -3.43 -3.04
N PHE A 245 -11.75 -2.96 -3.56
CA PHE A 245 -12.46 -1.80 -3.02
C PHE A 245 -12.90 -2.04 -1.57
N VAL A 246 -13.57 -3.17 -1.30
CA VAL A 246 -14.01 -3.50 0.07
C VAL A 246 -12.82 -3.79 0.98
N ALA A 247 -11.79 -4.47 0.48
CA ALA A 247 -10.56 -4.68 1.24
C ALA A 247 -9.86 -3.36 1.57
N TYR A 248 -9.94 -2.34 0.71
CA TYR A 248 -9.37 -1.03 0.99
C TYR A 248 -10.15 -0.26 2.05
N ALA A 249 -11.48 -0.45 2.13
CA ALA A 249 -12.28 0.07 3.23
C ALA A 249 -11.81 -0.51 4.58
N VAL A 250 -11.47 -1.82 4.64
CA VAL A 250 -10.86 -2.43 5.86
C VAL A 250 -9.60 -1.67 6.27
N VAL A 251 -8.72 -1.38 5.30
CA VAL A 251 -7.46 -0.65 5.57
C VAL A 251 -7.73 0.76 6.07
N ALA A 252 -8.59 1.51 5.38
CA ALA A 252 -8.88 2.91 5.71
C ALA A 252 -9.57 3.04 7.09
N ILE A 253 -10.56 2.19 7.37
CA ILE A 253 -11.23 2.11 8.68
C ILE A 253 -10.21 1.66 9.73
N GLY A 254 -9.35 0.69 9.39
CA GLY A 254 -8.32 0.16 10.27
C GLY A 254 -7.36 1.24 10.77
N PHE A 255 -6.81 2.04 9.88
CA PHE A 255 -5.91 3.15 10.24
C PHE A 255 -6.60 4.25 11.04
N THR A 256 -7.91 4.49 10.81
CA THR A 256 -8.63 5.58 11.47
C THR A 256 -9.22 5.15 12.81
N TRP A 257 -9.84 3.97 12.89
CA TRP A 257 -10.73 3.62 13.98
C TRP A 257 -10.29 2.44 14.84
N VAL A 258 -9.43 1.52 14.35
CA VAL A 258 -9.01 0.35 15.15
C VAL A 258 -8.31 0.75 16.43
N PRO A 259 -7.35 1.73 16.47
CA PRO A 259 -6.74 2.13 17.74
C PRO A 259 -7.74 2.70 18.74
N ALA A 260 -8.75 3.44 18.26
CA ALA A 260 -9.83 3.96 19.12
C ALA A 260 -10.72 2.83 19.66
N TYR A 261 -11.09 1.85 18.80
CA TYR A 261 -11.86 0.67 19.23
C TYR A 261 -11.13 -0.17 20.29
N LEU A 262 -9.81 -0.38 20.13
CA LEU A 262 -9.01 -1.09 21.14
C LEU A 262 -9.09 -0.41 22.50
N ARG A 263 -9.18 0.92 22.55
CA ARG A 263 -9.24 1.69 23.80
C ARG A 263 -10.65 1.85 24.33
N LEU A 264 -11.57 2.35 23.51
CA LEU A 264 -12.94 2.71 23.93
C LEU A 264 -13.89 1.53 23.86
N GLY A 265 -13.73 0.65 22.86
CA GLY A 265 -14.59 -0.51 22.68
C GLY A 265 -14.14 -1.71 23.52
N LEU A 266 -12.85 -1.99 23.57
CA LEU A 266 -12.31 -3.17 24.27
C LEU A 266 -11.63 -2.84 25.62
N GLY A 267 -11.49 -1.57 25.99
CA GLY A 267 -11.00 -1.14 27.31
C GLY A 267 -9.48 -1.28 27.51
N PHE A 268 -8.69 -1.50 26.45
CA PHE A 268 -7.23 -1.62 26.61
C PHE A 268 -6.58 -0.27 26.93
N PRO A 269 -5.59 -0.24 27.84
CA PRO A 269 -4.74 0.94 28.06
C PRO A 269 -4.06 1.38 26.75
N ALA A 270 -3.79 2.68 26.61
CA ALA A 270 -3.27 3.24 25.36
C ALA A 270 -1.97 2.55 24.88
N THR A 271 -1.01 2.31 25.79
CA THR A 271 0.23 1.62 25.46
C THR A 271 -0.02 0.22 24.92
N GLN A 272 -0.93 -0.54 25.56
CA GLN A 272 -1.29 -1.89 25.13
C GLN A 272 -2.02 -1.86 23.78
N ALA A 273 -2.92 -0.90 23.58
CA ALA A 273 -3.61 -0.72 22.29
C ALA A 273 -2.63 -0.44 21.14
N GLY A 274 -1.58 0.37 21.37
CA GLY A 274 -0.52 0.62 20.39
C GLY A 274 0.23 -0.66 19.99
N TRP A 275 0.58 -1.51 20.95
CA TRP A 275 1.21 -2.81 20.68
C TRP A 275 0.25 -3.80 19.99
N LEU A 276 -1.01 -3.84 20.41
CA LEU A 276 -2.01 -4.71 19.78
C LEU A 276 -2.31 -4.31 18.34
N PHE A 277 -2.35 -3.00 18.05
CA PHE A 277 -2.46 -2.50 16.69
C PHE A 277 -1.26 -2.91 15.83
N ALA A 278 -0.05 -2.76 16.36
CA ALA A 278 1.17 -3.22 15.69
C ALA A 278 1.15 -4.74 15.44
N ALA A 279 0.71 -5.53 16.44
CA ALA A 279 0.60 -6.98 16.32
C ALA A 279 -0.42 -7.40 15.25
N GLN A 280 -1.57 -6.74 15.16
CA GLN A 280 -2.56 -7.00 14.10
C GLN A 280 -1.98 -6.81 12.71
N VAL A 281 -1.17 -5.76 12.51
CA VAL A 281 -0.50 -5.53 11.23
C VAL A 281 0.61 -6.55 10.99
N ALA A 282 1.34 -6.96 12.03
CA ALA A 282 2.39 -7.97 11.92
C ALA A 282 1.87 -9.35 11.47
N VAL A 283 0.65 -9.73 11.86
CA VAL A 283 0.00 -10.98 11.41
C VAL A 283 -0.17 -11.04 9.88
N GLN A 284 -0.22 -9.91 9.18
CA GLN A 284 -0.32 -9.86 7.72
C GLN A 284 0.90 -10.51 7.03
N ILE A 285 2.08 -10.48 7.66
CA ILE A 285 3.32 -11.04 7.10
C ILE A 285 3.22 -12.56 6.96
N PRO A 286 3.04 -13.34 8.04
CA PRO A 286 2.98 -14.80 7.92
C PRO A 286 1.77 -15.28 7.11
N VAL A 287 0.62 -14.61 7.20
CA VAL A 287 -0.56 -14.95 6.39
C VAL A 287 -0.27 -14.74 4.90
N GLY A 288 0.34 -13.60 4.53
CA GLY A 288 0.70 -13.33 3.15
C GLY A 288 1.69 -14.33 2.58
N ILE A 289 2.74 -14.66 3.35
CA ILE A 289 3.75 -15.66 2.96
C ILE A 289 3.09 -17.04 2.78
N ALA A 290 2.25 -17.47 3.73
CA ALA A 290 1.58 -18.77 3.66
C ALA A 290 0.69 -18.90 2.42
N LEU A 291 -0.12 -17.86 2.11
CA LEU A 291 -0.99 -17.85 0.94
C LEU A 291 -0.19 -17.78 -0.37
N ALA A 292 0.91 -17.03 -0.40
CA ALA A 292 1.80 -16.97 -1.56
C ALA A 292 2.46 -18.33 -1.85
N ILE A 293 2.97 -19.00 -0.82
CA ILE A 293 3.55 -20.35 -0.94
C ILE A 293 2.48 -21.35 -1.40
N TYR A 294 1.28 -21.29 -0.81
CA TYR A 294 0.17 -22.17 -1.19
C TYR A 294 -0.23 -21.98 -2.65
N SER A 295 -0.45 -20.73 -3.08
CA SER A 295 -0.75 -20.40 -4.48
C SER A 295 0.34 -20.87 -5.44
N HIS A 296 1.62 -20.66 -5.08
CA HIS A 296 2.75 -21.11 -5.89
C HIS A 296 2.80 -22.63 -6.04
N ARG A 297 2.58 -23.38 -4.95
CA ARG A 297 2.51 -24.85 -4.97
C ARG A 297 1.38 -25.36 -5.87
N LEU A 298 0.21 -24.72 -5.83
CA LEU A 298 -0.92 -25.07 -6.71
C LEU A 298 -0.56 -24.86 -8.18
N LEU A 299 0.02 -23.72 -8.53
CA LEU A 299 0.44 -23.41 -9.89
C LEU A 299 1.51 -24.40 -10.41
N ARG A 300 2.48 -24.77 -9.56
CA ARG A 300 3.48 -25.79 -9.92
C ARG A 300 2.89 -27.17 -10.16
N ARG A 301 1.74 -27.48 -9.55
CA ARG A 301 0.97 -28.72 -9.79
C ARG A 301 0.05 -28.65 -11.01
N GLY A 302 0.14 -27.58 -11.82
CA GLY A 302 -0.69 -27.39 -12.99
C GLY A 302 -2.15 -26.94 -12.71
N VAL A 303 -2.45 -26.55 -11.47
CA VAL A 303 -3.78 -26.04 -11.12
C VAL A 303 -4.02 -24.70 -11.83
N PRO A 304 -5.18 -24.51 -12.50
CA PRO A 304 -5.49 -23.27 -13.21
C PRO A 304 -5.43 -22.04 -12.30
N THR A 305 -5.01 -20.89 -12.83
CA THR A 305 -4.92 -19.61 -12.09
C THR A 305 -6.24 -19.21 -11.43
N ARG A 306 -7.37 -19.52 -12.06
CA ARG A 306 -8.70 -19.34 -11.46
C ARG A 306 -8.75 -19.97 -10.05
N ARG A 307 -8.33 -21.25 -9.90
CA ARG A 307 -8.33 -21.95 -8.60
C ARG A 307 -7.17 -21.49 -7.71
N ALA A 308 -5.98 -21.34 -8.27
CA ALA A 308 -4.77 -21.05 -7.51
C ALA A 308 -4.70 -19.61 -6.97
N ARG A 309 -5.41 -18.67 -7.59
CA ARG A 309 -5.46 -17.25 -7.19
C ARG A 309 -6.87 -16.74 -7.01
N GLY A 310 -7.75 -16.89 -8.02
CA GLY A 310 -9.12 -16.36 -7.99
C GLY A 310 -9.94 -16.93 -6.85
N THR A 311 -10.05 -18.28 -6.73
CA THR A 311 -10.79 -18.88 -5.62
C THR A 311 -10.10 -18.66 -4.28
N LEU A 312 -8.77 -18.57 -4.25
CA LEU A 312 -8.00 -18.33 -3.03
C LEU A 312 -8.36 -16.98 -2.38
N ILE A 313 -8.32 -15.88 -3.17
CA ILE A 313 -8.66 -14.56 -2.62
C ILE A 313 -10.15 -14.43 -2.33
N SER A 314 -11.02 -15.05 -3.11
CA SER A 314 -12.46 -15.09 -2.83
C SER A 314 -12.75 -15.82 -1.52
N SER A 315 -12.09 -16.97 -1.28
CA SER A 315 -12.18 -17.67 0.01
C SER A 315 -11.63 -16.83 1.16
N ALA A 316 -10.51 -16.13 0.95
CA ALA A 316 -9.94 -15.23 1.96
C ALA A 316 -10.91 -14.11 2.32
N CYS A 317 -11.62 -13.51 1.34
CA CYS A 317 -12.66 -12.51 1.59
C CYS A 317 -13.84 -13.09 2.39
N VAL A 318 -14.32 -14.29 2.01
CA VAL A 318 -15.43 -14.96 2.73
C VAL A 318 -15.04 -15.26 4.17
N ILE A 319 -13.86 -15.86 4.39
CA ILE A 319 -13.37 -16.17 5.74
C ILE A 319 -13.18 -14.89 6.55
N SER A 320 -12.63 -13.84 5.94
CA SER A 320 -12.49 -12.52 6.58
C SER A 320 -13.85 -11.95 6.98
N GLY A 321 -14.85 -12.03 6.09
CA GLY A 321 -16.21 -11.56 6.37
C GLY A 321 -16.87 -12.31 7.54
N ILE A 322 -16.75 -13.64 7.57
CA ILE A 322 -17.24 -14.46 8.68
C ILE A 322 -16.51 -14.11 9.98
N ALA A 323 -15.20 -13.92 9.91
CA ALA A 323 -14.37 -13.56 11.06
C ALA A 323 -14.82 -12.22 11.69
N TYR A 324 -15.13 -11.20 10.87
CA TYR A 324 -15.69 -9.96 11.40
C TYR A 324 -17.07 -10.17 12.08
N GLY A 325 -17.86 -11.13 11.65
CA GLY A 325 -19.13 -11.49 12.32
C GLY A 325 -18.94 -11.97 13.76
N VAL A 326 -17.79 -12.55 14.10
CA VAL A 326 -17.46 -12.99 15.47
C VAL A 326 -17.43 -11.83 16.47
N LEU A 327 -17.24 -10.58 16.01
CA LEU A 327 -17.19 -9.41 16.88
C LEU A 327 -18.54 -9.15 17.60
N PHE A 328 -19.66 -9.63 17.05
CA PHE A 328 -20.96 -9.55 17.73
C PHE A 328 -21.12 -10.57 18.88
N LEU A 329 -20.23 -11.55 18.95
CA LEU A 329 -20.30 -12.52 20.03
C LEU A 329 -19.64 -11.96 21.30
N ASP A 330 -20.19 -12.37 22.44
CA ASP A 330 -19.59 -12.05 23.74
C ASP A 330 -18.38 -12.96 23.99
N VAL A 331 -17.25 -12.58 23.38
CA VAL A 331 -15.96 -13.27 23.50
C VAL A 331 -14.94 -12.35 24.13
N PRO A 332 -13.91 -12.90 24.81
CA PRO A 332 -12.86 -12.10 25.43
C PRO A 332 -12.22 -11.08 24.47
N PRO A 333 -11.86 -9.86 24.94
CA PRO A 333 -11.30 -8.81 24.11
C PRO A 333 -10.08 -9.24 23.26
N PHE A 334 -9.20 -10.06 23.81
CA PHE A 334 -8.05 -10.59 23.08
C PHE A 334 -8.43 -11.49 21.91
N VAL A 335 -9.54 -12.23 22.03
CA VAL A 335 -10.08 -13.05 20.92
C VAL A 335 -10.59 -12.13 19.80
N LYS A 336 -11.32 -11.05 20.13
CA LYS A 336 -11.76 -10.05 19.16
C LYS A 336 -10.56 -9.44 18.41
N VAL A 337 -9.48 -9.08 19.14
CA VAL A 337 -8.26 -8.56 18.55
C VAL A 337 -7.60 -9.56 17.59
N ALA A 338 -7.46 -10.81 18.01
CA ALA A 338 -6.86 -11.87 17.19
C ALA A 338 -7.66 -12.15 15.90
N VAL A 339 -8.98 -12.20 16.03
CA VAL A 339 -9.91 -12.41 14.91
C VAL A 339 -9.87 -11.24 13.93
N MET A 340 -9.85 -9.99 14.42
CA MET A 340 -9.71 -8.80 13.59
C MET A 340 -8.37 -8.80 12.84
N GLY A 341 -7.27 -9.16 13.53
CA GLY A 341 -5.95 -9.28 12.93
C GLY A 341 -5.92 -10.30 11.79
N LEU A 342 -6.51 -11.47 11.99
CA LEU A 342 -6.63 -12.51 10.96
C LEU A 342 -7.53 -12.05 9.81
N ALA A 343 -8.69 -11.47 10.12
CA ALA A 343 -9.64 -10.98 9.13
C ALA A 343 -9.00 -9.92 8.21
N SER A 344 -8.35 -8.91 8.79
CA SER A 344 -7.65 -7.89 8.02
C SER A 344 -6.48 -8.46 7.22
N ALA A 345 -5.71 -9.40 7.79
CA ALA A 345 -4.60 -10.07 7.09
C ALA A 345 -5.06 -10.86 5.87
N LEU A 346 -6.23 -11.49 5.92
CA LEU A 346 -6.83 -12.19 4.78
C LEU A 346 -7.35 -11.20 3.73
N ALA A 347 -8.07 -10.15 4.14
CA ALA A 347 -8.63 -9.16 3.24
C ALA A 347 -7.55 -8.44 2.42
N ILE A 348 -6.43 -8.07 3.03
CA ILE A 348 -5.35 -7.29 2.39
C ILE A 348 -4.64 -8.10 1.28
N GLN A 349 -4.76 -9.43 1.25
CA GLN A 349 -4.16 -10.25 0.19
C GLN A 349 -4.74 -9.95 -1.20
N ASN A 350 -5.89 -9.31 -1.28
CA ASN A 350 -6.43 -8.82 -2.55
C ASN A 350 -5.46 -7.85 -3.26
N PHE A 351 -4.65 -7.08 -2.52
CA PHE A 351 -3.64 -6.19 -3.11
C PHE A 351 -2.41 -6.92 -3.64
N THR A 352 -2.19 -8.16 -3.22
CA THR A 352 -1.13 -9.02 -3.75
C THR A 352 -1.60 -9.77 -5.00
N PHE A 353 -2.73 -10.44 -4.91
CA PHE A 353 -3.20 -11.34 -5.97
C PHE A 353 -4.07 -10.65 -7.03
N GLY A 354 -4.81 -9.61 -6.66
CA GLY A 354 -5.66 -8.85 -7.58
C GLY A 354 -4.89 -8.27 -8.78
N PRO A 355 -3.80 -7.53 -8.57
CA PRO A 355 -2.95 -7.05 -9.65
C PRO A 355 -2.38 -8.16 -10.54
N MET A 356 -2.09 -9.34 -9.97
CA MET A 356 -1.62 -10.50 -10.74
C MET A 356 -2.72 -11.02 -11.68
N LEU A 357 -3.98 -11.08 -11.21
CA LEU A 357 -5.12 -11.50 -12.03
C LEU A 357 -5.39 -10.49 -13.16
N ILE A 358 -5.33 -9.19 -12.86
CA ILE A 358 -5.46 -8.13 -13.86
C ILE A 358 -4.34 -8.21 -14.89
N ALA A 359 -3.11 -8.47 -14.47
CA ALA A 359 -1.96 -8.58 -15.35
C ALA A 359 -2.07 -9.77 -16.32
N GLU A 360 -2.83 -10.81 -15.98
CA GLU A 360 -3.12 -11.94 -16.86
C GLU A 360 -4.18 -11.61 -17.93
N VAL A 361 -5.10 -10.70 -17.62
CA VAL A 361 -6.23 -10.32 -18.50
C VAL A 361 -5.89 -9.10 -19.37
N ALA A 362 -4.95 -8.28 -18.95
CA ALA A 362 -4.59 -7.05 -19.66
C ALA A 362 -3.58 -7.26 -20.78
N PRO A 363 -3.79 -6.71 -21.99
CA PRO A 363 -2.75 -6.63 -23.02
C PRO A 363 -1.51 -5.92 -22.50
N GLY A 364 -0.31 -6.34 -22.90
CA GLY A 364 0.95 -5.81 -22.40
C GLY A 364 1.03 -4.28 -22.45
N ALA A 365 0.57 -3.68 -23.58
CA ALA A 365 0.57 -2.23 -23.77
C ALA A 365 -0.43 -1.46 -22.90
N GLN A 366 -1.48 -2.12 -22.37
CA GLN A 366 -2.54 -1.49 -21.57
C GLN A 366 -2.50 -1.90 -20.08
N ARG A 367 -1.62 -2.85 -19.71
CA ARG A 367 -1.52 -3.42 -18.35
C ARG A 367 -1.30 -2.36 -17.30
N GLY A 368 -0.34 -1.46 -17.51
CA GLY A 368 -0.03 -0.38 -16.56
C GLY A 368 -1.21 0.56 -16.34
N GLY A 369 -1.88 0.96 -17.43
CA GLY A 369 -3.06 1.82 -17.35
C GLY A 369 -4.24 1.14 -16.63
N LEU A 370 -4.49 -0.15 -16.90
CA LEU A 370 -5.58 -0.87 -16.24
C LEU A 370 -5.32 -1.04 -14.73
N LEU A 371 -4.07 -1.35 -14.34
CA LEU A 371 -3.68 -1.41 -12.94
C LEU A 371 -3.83 -0.05 -12.24
N ALA A 372 -3.44 1.05 -12.92
CA ALA A 372 -3.58 2.40 -12.36
C ALA A 372 -5.07 2.77 -12.15
N ILE A 373 -5.92 2.52 -13.14
CA ILE A 373 -7.37 2.77 -13.04
C ILE A 373 -7.98 1.94 -11.89
N THR A 374 -7.64 0.63 -11.84
CA THR A 374 -8.14 -0.25 -10.78
C THR A 374 -7.72 0.23 -9.40
N THR A 375 -6.44 0.59 -9.22
CA THR A 375 -5.93 1.11 -7.94
C THR A 375 -6.62 2.41 -7.55
N SER A 376 -6.81 3.33 -8.49
CA SER A 376 -7.49 4.61 -8.23
C SER A 376 -8.94 4.42 -7.79
N ILE A 377 -9.69 3.55 -8.46
CA ILE A 377 -11.07 3.22 -8.06
C ILE A 377 -11.06 2.55 -6.69
N THR A 378 -10.19 1.60 -6.46
CA THR A 378 -10.07 0.88 -5.18
C THR A 378 -9.81 1.82 -4.01
N THR A 379 -8.92 2.78 -4.17
CA THR A 379 -8.53 3.71 -3.09
C THR A 379 -9.62 4.71 -2.75
N THR A 380 -10.64 4.93 -3.61
CA THR A 380 -11.79 5.77 -3.27
C THR A 380 -12.65 5.18 -2.14
N ALA A 381 -12.52 3.90 -1.83
CA ALA A 381 -13.14 3.31 -0.63
C ALA A 381 -12.68 4.00 0.66
N GLY A 382 -11.47 4.56 0.67
CA GLY A 382 -10.95 5.36 1.78
C GLY A 382 -11.71 6.67 2.01
N LEU A 383 -12.36 7.24 0.98
CA LEU A 383 -13.23 8.41 1.14
C LEU A 383 -14.52 8.08 1.89
N ILE A 384 -15.00 6.84 1.75
CA ILE A 384 -16.31 6.43 2.27
C ILE A 384 -16.16 5.77 3.65
N GLY A 385 -15.21 4.83 3.79
CA GLY A 385 -15.10 3.98 4.97
C GLY A 385 -15.01 4.73 6.30
N PRO A 386 -14.01 5.62 6.50
CA PRO A 386 -13.84 6.30 7.79
C PRO A 386 -15.01 7.21 8.18
N VAL A 387 -15.60 7.96 7.25
CA VAL A 387 -16.73 8.84 7.55
C VAL A 387 -18.01 8.04 7.78
N ALA A 388 -18.25 6.95 7.04
CA ALA A 388 -19.39 6.07 7.29
C ALA A 388 -19.33 5.45 8.69
N MET A 389 -18.13 4.99 9.10
CA MET A 389 -17.88 4.49 10.45
C MET A 389 -18.14 5.59 11.51
N GLY A 390 -17.65 6.82 11.27
CA GLY A 390 -17.88 7.95 12.18
C GLY A 390 -19.36 8.29 12.38
N ARG A 391 -20.19 8.22 11.31
CA ARG A 391 -21.65 8.39 11.40
C ARG A 391 -22.32 7.30 12.20
N LEU A 392 -21.92 6.04 11.99
CA LEU A 392 -22.43 4.91 12.76
C LEU A 392 -22.12 5.07 14.25
N LEU A 393 -20.90 5.49 14.60
CA LEU A 393 -20.50 5.76 15.98
C LEU A 393 -21.29 6.91 16.61
N GLY A 394 -21.54 7.98 15.85
CA GLY A 394 -22.38 9.10 16.31
C GLY A 394 -23.82 8.70 16.57
N ALA A 395 -24.37 7.76 15.79
CA ALA A 395 -25.73 7.27 15.93
C ALA A 395 -25.89 6.22 17.04
N ALA A 396 -24.91 5.33 17.22
CA ALA A 396 -24.96 4.24 18.20
C ALA A 396 -24.67 4.70 19.63
N GLY A 397 -23.85 5.73 19.79
CA GLY A 397 -23.53 6.35 21.09
C GLY A 397 -22.66 5.51 22.03
N ASP A 398 -22.25 4.31 21.65
CA ASP A 398 -21.50 3.36 22.48
C ASP A 398 -20.46 2.52 21.72
N ALA A 399 -19.80 1.61 22.45
CA ALA A 399 -18.80 0.69 21.92
C ALA A 399 -19.34 -0.26 20.82
N HIS A 400 -20.65 -0.57 20.83
CA HIS A 400 -21.28 -1.43 19.83
C HIS A 400 -21.27 -0.80 18.44
N GLY A 401 -21.24 0.53 18.32
CA GLY A 401 -21.10 1.22 17.04
C GLY A 401 -19.86 0.81 16.26
N TYR A 402 -18.73 0.55 16.94
CA TYR A 402 -17.52 0.03 16.29
C TYR A 402 -17.73 -1.36 15.71
N GLU A 403 -18.33 -2.25 16.50
CA GLU A 403 -18.57 -3.64 16.09
C GLU A 403 -19.55 -3.71 14.92
N ILE A 404 -20.63 -2.93 14.95
CA ILE A 404 -21.58 -2.79 13.83
C ILE A 404 -20.84 -2.39 12.55
N GLY A 405 -20.01 -1.36 12.61
CA GLY A 405 -19.26 -0.89 11.43
C GLY A 405 -18.29 -1.94 10.87
N PHE A 406 -17.57 -2.65 11.74
CA PHE A 406 -16.69 -3.74 11.31
C PHE A 406 -17.47 -4.91 10.70
N VAL A 407 -18.62 -5.28 11.28
CA VAL A 407 -19.46 -6.38 10.79
C VAL A 407 -20.13 -6.00 9.46
N ILE A 408 -20.57 -4.77 9.27
CA ILE A 408 -21.06 -4.29 7.95
C ILE A 408 -19.97 -4.46 6.90
N ASN A 409 -18.74 -4.05 7.21
CA ASN A 409 -17.62 -4.24 6.28
C ASN A 409 -17.30 -5.73 6.05
N GLY A 410 -17.43 -6.56 7.10
CA GLY A 410 -17.35 -8.01 7.01
C GLY A 410 -18.43 -8.61 6.09
N ALA A 411 -19.67 -8.15 6.19
CA ALA A 411 -20.75 -8.58 5.31
C ALA A 411 -20.50 -8.20 3.84
N LEU A 412 -19.92 -7.01 3.60
CA LEU A 412 -19.51 -6.61 2.26
C LEU A 412 -18.37 -7.51 1.74
N LEU A 413 -17.37 -7.85 2.57
CA LEU A 413 -16.31 -8.79 2.19
C LEU A 413 -16.87 -10.17 1.84
N LEU A 414 -17.82 -10.66 2.62
CA LEU A 414 -18.50 -11.93 2.36
C LEU A 414 -19.23 -11.89 1.02
N ALA A 415 -19.99 -10.82 0.75
CA ALA A 415 -20.74 -10.67 -0.49
C ALA A 415 -19.81 -10.60 -1.72
N VAL A 416 -18.75 -9.76 -1.67
CA VAL A 416 -17.80 -9.65 -2.81
C VAL A 416 -16.94 -10.90 -2.95
N GLY A 417 -16.63 -11.59 -1.84
CA GLY A 417 -15.94 -12.88 -1.85
C GLY A 417 -16.78 -13.96 -2.53
N ALA A 418 -18.08 -14.06 -2.17
CA ALA A 418 -19.02 -14.98 -2.80
C ALA A 418 -19.18 -14.68 -4.31
N ALA A 419 -19.33 -13.40 -4.68
CA ALA A 419 -19.38 -12.99 -6.09
C ALA A 419 -18.08 -13.32 -6.83
N GLY A 420 -16.95 -13.25 -6.15
CA GLY A 420 -15.63 -13.53 -6.73
C GLY A 420 -15.47 -14.96 -7.27
N PHE A 421 -16.12 -15.96 -6.67
CA PHE A 421 -16.10 -17.34 -7.20
C PHE A 421 -16.69 -17.43 -8.62
N ALA A 422 -17.65 -16.56 -8.94
CA ALA A 422 -18.27 -16.50 -10.27
C ALA A 422 -17.51 -15.55 -11.23
N LEU A 423 -16.99 -14.43 -10.71
CA LEU A 423 -16.40 -13.37 -11.52
C LEU A 423 -14.91 -13.59 -11.84
N LEU A 424 -14.12 -14.16 -10.93
CA LEU A 424 -12.68 -14.29 -11.09
C LEU A 424 -12.31 -15.52 -11.94
N ASP A 425 -12.36 -15.36 -13.26
CA ASP A 425 -11.92 -16.38 -14.22
C ASP A 425 -11.02 -15.77 -15.31
N PRO A 426 -9.72 -15.63 -15.07
CA PRO A 426 -8.79 -15.03 -16.02
C PRO A 426 -8.74 -15.79 -17.35
N GLN A 427 -8.93 -17.11 -17.34
CA GLN A 427 -8.89 -17.92 -18.57
C GLN A 427 -10.10 -17.62 -19.47
N ARG A 428 -11.30 -17.50 -18.88
CA ARG A 428 -12.52 -17.09 -19.60
C ARG A 428 -12.38 -15.68 -20.14
N SER A 429 -11.85 -14.74 -19.35
CA SER A 429 -11.60 -13.36 -19.77
C SER A 429 -10.63 -13.29 -20.95
N ARG A 430 -9.50 -14.02 -20.88
CA ARG A 430 -8.53 -14.07 -21.99
C ARG A 430 -9.15 -14.59 -23.29
N ARG A 431 -9.96 -15.66 -23.24
CA ARG A 431 -10.67 -16.19 -24.39
C ARG A 431 -11.63 -15.16 -24.98
N ARG A 432 -12.41 -14.47 -24.12
CA ARG A 432 -13.37 -13.43 -24.54
C ARG A 432 -12.68 -12.24 -25.17
N LEU A 433 -11.54 -11.83 -24.63
CA LEU A 433 -10.77 -10.68 -25.10
C LEU A 433 -9.80 -11.01 -26.23
N GLN A 434 -9.77 -12.27 -26.70
CA GLN A 434 -8.89 -12.78 -27.77
C GLN A 434 -7.40 -12.49 -27.51
N ILE A 435 -6.99 -12.51 -26.24
CA ILE A 435 -5.60 -12.28 -25.84
C ILE A 435 -4.83 -13.59 -26.04
N GLN A 436 -3.91 -13.60 -27.01
CA GLN A 436 -2.99 -14.71 -27.23
C GLN A 436 -2.00 -14.83 -26.05
N SER A 437 -1.70 -16.06 -25.67
CA SER A 437 -0.75 -16.41 -24.57
C SER A 437 0.69 -16.15 -24.93
#